data_a263079231d90c47bf72ecee89230f23
#
_entry.id   a263079231d90c47bf72ecee89230f23
#
_cell.length_a   1.000
_cell.length_b   1.000
_cell.length_c   1.000
_cell.angle_alpha   90.00
_cell.angle_beta   90.00
_cell.angle_gamma   90.00
#
_symmetry.space_group_name_H-M   'P 1'
#
loop_
_entity.id
_entity.type
_entity.pdbx_description
1 polymer ?
#
loop_
_entity_poly.entity_id
_entity_poly.type
_entity_poly.pdbx_seq_one_letter_code
_entity_poly.pdbx_strand_id
1 'polypeptide(L)'
;VSVILSPRATLREKAWGGMGWWMGRLRYYGSAFRFYPLSVRTFVRWELGSRALFFLTALCALAVMPVEYKLATAALVVARYAVVAVQVRRIARRLGESGIAGLYFLYDLLSPLWAAALGLLLLRRDERVWR
;
A
#
# COMPACT_ATOMS: atom_id res chain seq x y z
N VAL A 1 9.78 22.03 0.78
CA VAL A 1 10.25 20.89 1.59
C VAL A 1 10.96 19.93 0.66
N SER A 2 12.28 19.79 0.79
CA SER A 2 13.06 18.80 0.04
C SER A 2 13.08 17.48 0.80
N VAL A 3 12.68 16.40 0.14
CA VAL A 3 12.77 15.06 0.72
C VAL A 3 14.14 14.47 0.34
N ILE A 4 14.97 14.20 1.34
CA ILE A 4 16.29 13.59 1.13
C ILE A 4 16.12 12.07 1.17
N LEU A 5 16.15 11.43 0.00
CA LEU A 5 16.16 9.98 -0.14
C LEU A 5 17.61 9.51 -0.34
N SER A 6 18.32 9.34 0.73
CA SER A 6 19.69 8.82 0.75
C SER A 6 19.76 7.59 1.66
N PRO A 7 20.50 6.52 1.31
CA PRO A 7 20.69 5.37 2.18
C PRO A 7 21.30 5.73 3.55
N ARG A 8 22.04 6.83 3.63
CA ARG A 8 22.64 7.34 4.87
C ARG A 8 21.65 8.13 5.74
N ALA A 9 20.60 8.68 5.13
CA ALA A 9 19.55 9.44 5.83
C ALA A 9 18.34 8.57 6.21
N THR A 10 18.29 7.31 5.79
CA THR A 10 17.22 6.38 6.14
C THR A 10 17.50 5.66 7.43
N LEU A 11 16.57 5.75 8.37
CA LEU A 11 16.59 4.96 9.59
C LEU A 11 16.26 3.51 9.24
N ARG A 12 17.23 2.60 9.44
CA ARG A 12 17.01 1.15 9.25
C ARG A 12 16.63 0.53 10.57
N GLU A 13 15.44 0.02 10.63
CA GLU A 13 14.96 -0.73 11.78
C GLU A 13 14.98 -2.22 11.50
N LYS A 14 15.63 -3.00 12.39
CA LYS A 14 15.59 -4.45 12.32
C LYS A 14 14.19 -4.93 12.70
N ALA A 15 13.56 -5.72 11.84
CA ALA A 15 12.33 -6.42 12.16
C ALA A 15 12.66 -7.58 13.12
N TRP A 16 12.45 -7.37 14.41
CA TRP A 16 12.76 -8.35 15.46
C TRP A 16 11.60 -9.27 15.82
N GLY A 17 10.46 -9.13 15.17
CA GLY A 17 9.26 -9.83 15.58
C GLY A 17 8.50 -10.51 14.44
N GLY A 18 7.74 -11.54 14.79
CA GLY A 18 6.80 -12.20 13.91
C GLY A 18 5.59 -11.30 13.58
N MET A 19 4.54 -11.91 13.01
CA MET A 19 3.31 -11.23 12.59
C MET A 19 2.70 -10.32 13.66
N GLY A 20 2.78 -10.70 14.95
CA GLY A 20 2.26 -9.90 16.07
C GLY A 20 2.95 -8.54 16.21
N TRP A 21 4.27 -8.49 16.05
CA TRP A 21 5.03 -7.24 16.06
C TRP A 21 4.64 -6.33 14.88
N TRP A 22 4.53 -6.90 13.68
CA TRP A 22 4.06 -6.19 12.50
C TRP A 22 2.67 -5.60 12.69
N MET A 23 1.73 -6.38 13.23
CA MET A 23 0.37 -5.90 13.52
C MET A 23 0.35 -4.78 14.57
N GLY A 24 1.20 -4.87 15.59
CA GLY A 24 1.37 -3.80 16.57
C GLY A 24 1.84 -2.50 15.92
N ARG A 25 2.80 -2.61 15.03
CA ARG A 25 3.36 -1.46 14.30
C ARG A 25 2.36 -0.83 13.33
N LEU A 26 1.65 -1.64 12.57
CA LEU A 26 0.59 -1.18 11.69
C LEU A 26 -0.52 -0.46 12.48
N ARG A 27 -0.88 -0.96 13.67
CA ARG A 27 -1.84 -0.28 14.56
C ARG A 27 -1.30 1.07 15.04
N TYR A 28 -0.03 1.13 15.43
CA TYR A 28 0.61 2.38 15.83
C TYR A 28 0.57 3.43 14.72
N TYR A 29 1.01 3.07 13.50
CA TYR A 29 0.94 3.99 12.36
C TYR A 29 -0.50 4.36 11.98
N GLY A 30 -1.42 3.41 12.04
CA GLY A 30 -2.84 3.66 11.79
C GLY A 30 -3.44 4.64 12.79
N SER A 31 -3.08 4.56 14.08
CA SER A 31 -3.54 5.50 15.10
C SER A 31 -2.95 6.90 14.91
N ALA A 32 -1.70 7.00 14.44
CA ALA A 32 -1.04 8.26 14.14
C ALA A 32 -1.65 8.97 12.91
N PHE A 33 -2.33 8.22 12.02
CA PHE A 33 -2.92 8.78 10.79
C PHE A 33 -3.94 9.89 11.06
N ARG A 34 -4.64 9.85 12.19
CA ARG A 34 -5.60 10.90 12.61
C ARG A 34 -4.97 12.26 12.81
N PHE A 35 -3.66 12.30 13.15
CA PHE A 35 -2.93 13.54 13.39
C PHE A 35 -2.31 14.15 12.13
N TYR A 36 -2.36 13.46 11.00
CA TYR A 36 -1.85 14.00 9.74
C TYR A 36 -2.76 15.12 9.22
N PRO A 37 -2.18 16.12 8.52
CA PRO A 37 -2.94 17.16 7.83
C PRO A 37 -4.03 16.57 6.94
N LEU A 38 -5.15 17.30 6.82
CA LEU A 38 -6.31 16.82 6.05
C LEU A 38 -5.93 16.47 4.60
N SER A 39 -5.07 17.28 3.97
CA SER A 39 -4.56 17.04 2.61
C SER A 39 -3.89 15.67 2.45
N VAL A 40 -3.02 15.31 3.40
CA VAL A 40 -2.33 14.00 3.40
C VAL A 40 -3.32 12.86 3.61
N ARG A 41 -4.25 13.03 4.55
CA ARG A 41 -5.29 12.03 4.82
C ARG A 41 -6.20 11.79 3.62
N THR A 42 -6.61 12.85 2.95
CA THR A 42 -7.43 12.78 1.74
C THR A 42 -6.66 12.12 0.61
N PHE A 43 -5.40 12.51 0.39
CA PHE A 43 -4.55 11.91 -0.63
C PHE A 43 -4.39 10.39 -0.45
N VAL A 44 -4.07 9.94 0.76
CA VAL A 44 -3.90 8.49 1.05
C VAL A 44 -5.21 7.73 0.88
N ARG A 45 -6.34 8.30 1.33
CA ARG A 45 -7.66 7.67 1.14
C ARG A 45 -8.03 7.56 -0.33
N TRP A 46 -7.76 8.61 -1.10
CA TRP A 46 -8.00 8.63 -2.55
C TRP A 46 -7.15 7.61 -3.27
N GLU A 47 -5.87 7.50 -2.92
CA GLU A 47 -4.97 6.52 -3.50
C GLU A 47 -5.43 5.07 -3.21
N LEU A 48 -5.75 4.76 -1.96
CA LEU A 48 -6.26 3.44 -1.59
C LEU A 48 -7.61 3.12 -2.25
N GLY A 49 -8.51 4.10 -2.32
CA GLY A 49 -9.82 3.97 -2.97
C GLY A 49 -9.67 3.72 -4.47
N SER A 50 -8.81 4.45 -5.15
CA SER A 50 -8.55 4.27 -6.59
C SER A 50 -7.94 2.90 -6.90
N ARG A 51 -7.06 2.39 -6.04
CA ARG A 51 -6.52 1.02 -6.16
C ARG A 51 -7.62 -0.02 -6.01
N ALA A 52 -8.45 0.10 -4.97
CA ALA A 52 -9.56 -0.82 -4.74
C ALA A 52 -10.52 -0.83 -5.93
N LEU A 53 -10.89 0.35 -6.42
CA LEU A 53 -11.77 0.50 -7.57
C LEU A 53 -11.16 -0.13 -8.82
N PHE A 54 -9.87 0.09 -9.10
CA PHE A 54 -9.18 -0.51 -10.23
C PHE A 54 -9.22 -2.03 -10.18
N PHE A 55 -8.92 -2.65 -9.04
CA PHE A 55 -8.92 -4.11 -8.92
C PHE A 55 -10.32 -4.69 -8.99
N LEU A 56 -11.31 -4.03 -8.39
CA LEU A 56 -12.71 -4.46 -8.47
C LEU A 56 -13.23 -4.40 -9.92
N THR A 57 -12.99 -3.29 -10.61
CA THR A 57 -13.40 -3.15 -12.02
C THR A 57 -12.68 -4.13 -12.93
N ALA A 58 -11.38 -4.36 -12.73
CA ALA A 58 -10.63 -5.34 -13.49
C ALA A 58 -11.15 -6.77 -13.24
N LEU A 59 -11.43 -7.12 -11.99
CA LEU A 59 -12.01 -8.43 -11.64
C LEU A 59 -13.39 -8.62 -12.27
N CYS A 60 -14.27 -7.63 -12.17
CA CYS A 60 -15.59 -7.68 -12.81
C CYS A 60 -15.49 -7.80 -14.33
N ALA A 61 -14.60 -7.05 -14.96
CA ALA A 61 -14.40 -7.13 -16.41
C ALA A 61 -13.88 -8.51 -16.84
N LEU A 62 -12.93 -9.09 -16.10
CA LEU A 62 -12.42 -10.44 -16.37
C LEU A 62 -13.48 -11.54 -16.16
N ALA A 63 -14.44 -11.32 -15.23
CA ALA A 63 -15.50 -12.30 -14.96
C ALA A 63 -16.61 -12.27 -16.01
N VAL A 64 -17.10 -11.08 -16.40
CA VAL A 64 -18.38 -10.91 -17.11
C VAL A 64 -18.20 -10.55 -18.59
N MET A 65 -17.12 -9.84 -18.97
CA MET A 65 -16.96 -9.30 -20.32
C MET A 65 -16.59 -10.37 -21.37
N PRO A 66 -16.87 -10.13 -22.67
CA PRO A 66 -16.37 -10.93 -23.78
C PRO A 66 -14.83 -11.01 -23.83
N VAL A 67 -14.30 -11.99 -24.57
CA VAL A 67 -12.86 -12.34 -24.62
C VAL A 67 -12.00 -11.16 -25.04
N GLU A 68 -12.45 -10.34 -25.98
CA GLU A 68 -11.70 -9.19 -26.47
C GLU A 68 -11.45 -8.16 -25.36
N TYR A 69 -12.47 -7.90 -24.53
CA TYR A 69 -12.34 -6.98 -23.38
C TYR A 69 -11.53 -7.59 -22.23
N LYS A 70 -11.57 -8.91 -22.06
CA LYS A 70 -10.71 -9.61 -21.09
C LYS A 70 -9.24 -9.44 -21.43
N LEU A 71 -8.87 -9.57 -22.70
CA LEU A 71 -7.49 -9.36 -23.15
C LEU A 71 -7.04 -7.90 -22.92
N ALA A 72 -7.89 -6.94 -23.27
CA ALA A 72 -7.60 -5.52 -23.03
C ALA A 72 -7.45 -5.23 -21.52
N THR A 73 -8.31 -5.78 -20.68
CA THR A 73 -8.23 -5.63 -19.22
C THR A 73 -6.95 -6.25 -18.67
N ALA A 74 -6.60 -7.46 -19.11
CA ALA A 74 -5.35 -8.10 -18.72
C ALA A 74 -4.12 -7.28 -19.12
N ALA A 75 -4.11 -6.73 -20.34
CA ALA A 75 -3.05 -5.84 -20.81
C ALA A 75 -2.93 -4.58 -19.95
N LEU A 76 -4.05 -3.95 -19.56
CA LEU A 76 -4.05 -2.81 -18.65
C LEU A 76 -3.49 -3.15 -17.25
N VAL A 77 -3.83 -4.30 -16.71
CA VAL A 77 -3.29 -4.78 -15.43
C VAL A 77 -1.79 -4.97 -15.53
N VAL A 78 -1.32 -5.64 -16.58
CA VAL A 78 0.12 -5.85 -16.84
C VAL A 78 0.85 -4.51 -16.99
N ALA A 79 0.31 -3.60 -17.80
CA ALA A 79 0.90 -2.26 -17.99
C ALA A 79 1.00 -1.49 -16.68
N ARG A 80 -0.05 -1.48 -15.85
CA ARG A 80 -0.01 -0.88 -14.52
C ARG A 80 1.13 -1.46 -13.68
N TYR A 81 1.23 -2.79 -13.61
CA TYR A 81 2.29 -3.42 -12.83
C TYR A 81 3.69 -3.17 -13.37
N ALA A 82 3.86 -3.06 -14.69
CA ALA A 82 5.13 -2.68 -15.29
C ALA A 82 5.57 -1.28 -14.83
N VAL A 83 4.65 -0.30 -14.86
CA VAL A 83 4.92 1.07 -14.39
C VAL A 83 5.27 1.08 -12.90
N VAL A 84 4.48 0.42 -12.08
CA VAL A 84 4.70 0.32 -10.63
C VAL A 84 6.04 -0.37 -10.34
N ALA A 85 6.36 -1.46 -11.02
CA ALA A 85 7.62 -2.18 -10.84
C ALA A 85 8.84 -1.29 -11.17
N VAL A 86 8.76 -0.49 -12.23
CA VAL A 86 9.83 0.47 -12.58
C VAL A 86 10.00 1.51 -11.48
N GLN A 87 8.92 2.08 -10.97
CA GLN A 87 8.97 3.08 -9.90
C GLN A 87 9.54 2.49 -8.60
N VAL A 88 9.06 1.33 -8.19
CA VAL A 88 9.54 0.64 -6.98
C VAL A 88 11.02 0.28 -7.09
N ARG A 89 11.45 -0.24 -8.26
CA ARG A 89 12.87 -0.53 -8.49
C ARG A 89 13.74 0.73 -8.43
N ARG A 90 13.25 1.86 -8.93
CA ARG A 90 13.97 3.15 -8.82
C ARG A 90 14.12 3.60 -7.37
N ILE A 91 13.05 3.52 -6.59
CA ILE A 91 13.05 3.87 -5.17
C ILE A 91 13.93 2.90 -4.37
N ALA A 92 13.77 1.59 -4.58
CA ALA A 92 14.55 0.56 -3.91
C ALA A 92 16.06 0.73 -4.15
N ARG A 93 16.47 1.03 -5.40
CA ARG A 93 17.88 1.33 -5.70
C ARG A 93 18.39 2.57 -4.95
N ARG A 94 17.59 3.63 -4.85
CA ARG A 94 17.97 4.84 -4.10
C ARG A 94 18.11 4.59 -2.59
N LEU A 95 17.30 3.67 -2.06
CA LEU A 95 17.33 3.30 -0.64
C LEU A 95 18.37 2.21 -0.33
N GLY A 96 19.01 1.61 -1.35
CA GLY A 96 19.96 0.50 -1.18
C GLY A 96 19.29 -0.84 -0.81
N GLU A 97 17.99 -0.99 -1.14
CA GLU A 97 17.17 -2.17 -0.83
C GLU A 97 16.74 -2.88 -2.12
N SER A 98 17.42 -3.97 -2.49
CA SER A 98 17.13 -4.67 -3.76
C SER A 98 16.00 -5.71 -3.68
N GLY A 99 15.72 -6.25 -2.48
CA GLY A 99 14.75 -7.35 -2.29
C GLY A 99 13.28 -6.95 -2.30
N ILE A 100 12.96 -5.68 -2.13
CA ILE A 100 11.57 -5.20 -1.93
C ILE A 100 10.75 -5.26 -3.21
N ALA A 101 11.38 -5.17 -4.38
CA ALA A 101 10.68 -5.05 -5.66
C ALA A 101 9.79 -6.26 -6.00
N GLY A 102 10.16 -7.47 -5.58
CA GLY A 102 9.38 -8.68 -5.82
C GLY A 102 8.13 -8.79 -4.92
N LEU A 103 8.26 -8.37 -3.67
CA LEU A 103 7.17 -8.42 -2.69
C LEU A 103 6.15 -7.29 -2.88
N TYR A 104 6.53 -6.23 -3.55
CA TYR A 104 5.65 -5.06 -3.75
C TYR A 104 4.39 -5.40 -4.55
N PHE A 105 4.47 -6.33 -5.50
CA PHE A 105 3.31 -6.80 -6.25
C PHE A 105 2.22 -7.33 -5.31
N LEU A 106 2.60 -8.19 -4.38
CA LEU A 106 1.68 -8.74 -3.39
C LEU A 106 1.13 -7.66 -2.45
N TYR A 107 2.01 -6.74 -2.05
CA TYR A 107 1.61 -5.60 -1.21
C TYR A 107 0.61 -4.67 -1.92
N ASP A 108 0.83 -4.33 -3.19
CA ASP A 108 -0.07 -3.46 -3.95
C ASP A 108 -1.46 -4.09 -4.09
N LEU A 109 -1.52 -5.40 -4.38
CA LEU A 109 -2.76 -6.16 -4.48
C LEU A 109 -3.51 -6.24 -3.15
N LEU A 110 -2.79 -6.48 -2.05
CA LEU A 110 -3.38 -6.65 -0.73
C LEU A 110 -3.60 -5.34 0.03
N SER A 111 -3.01 -4.23 -0.42
CA SER A 111 -3.05 -2.95 0.31
C SER A 111 -4.47 -2.42 0.57
N PRO A 112 -5.46 -2.50 -0.33
CA PRO A 112 -6.82 -2.08 -0.02
C PRO A 112 -7.49 -2.95 1.06
N LEU A 113 -7.24 -4.25 1.04
CA LEU A 113 -7.76 -5.18 2.05
C LEU A 113 -7.14 -4.91 3.42
N TRP A 114 -5.83 -4.70 3.47
CA TRP A 114 -5.14 -4.30 4.70
C TRP A 114 -5.64 -2.98 5.25
N ALA A 115 -5.83 -1.98 4.41
CA ALA A 115 -6.35 -0.68 4.83
C ALA A 115 -7.77 -0.78 5.36
N ALA A 116 -8.65 -1.57 4.75
CA ALA A 116 -10.00 -1.82 5.22
C ALA A 116 -9.97 -2.56 6.58
N ALA A 117 -9.17 -3.61 6.71
CA ALA A 117 -9.03 -4.36 7.96
C ALA A 117 -8.50 -3.48 9.10
N LEU A 118 -7.49 -2.66 8.85
CA LEU A 118 -6.98 -1.69 9.83
C LEU A 118 -8.02 -0.64 10.20
N GLY A 119 -8.77 -0.13 9.23
CA GLY A 119 -9.87 0.80 9.48
C GLY A 119 -10.92 0.22 10.42
N LEU A 120 -11.34 -1.02 10.17
CA LEU A 120 -12.30 -1.74 11.02
C LEU A 120 -11.75 -2.02 12.44
N LEU A 121 -10.47 -2.40 12.54
CA LEU A 121 -9.81 -2.64 13.82
C LEU A 121 -9.67 -1.37 14.65
N LEU A 122 -9.43 -0.22 14.01
CA LEU A 122 -9.33 1.08 14.68
C LEU A 122 -10.69 1.60 15.13
N LEU A 123 -11.77 1.31 14.39
CA LEU A 123 -13.13 1.67 14.77
C LEU A 123 -13.63 0.89 16.01
N ARG A 124 -13.14 -0.33 16.20
CA ARG A 124 -13.53 -1.18 17.36
C ARG A 124 -12.78 -0.85 18.65
N ARG A 125 -11.82 0.07 18.62
CA ARG A 125 -10.96 0.31 19.77
C ARG A 125 -11.37 1.56 20.51
N ASP A 126 -11.81 1.32 21.77
CA ASP A 126 -12.02 2.28 22.83
C ASP A 126 -10.78 3.17 23.04
N GLU A 127 -10.97 4.44 23.34
CA GLU A 127 -9.95 5.51 23.44
C GLU A 127 -8.91 5.34 24.57
N ARG A 128 -8.84 4.19 25.22
CA ARG A 128 -8.10 3.96 26.48
C ARG A 128 -6.58 3.71 26.34
N VAL A 129 -5.95 3.99 25.21
CA VAL A 129 -4.53 3.61 24.98
C VAL A 129 -3.53 4.70 25.33
N TRP A 130 -3.96 5.86 25.78
CA TRP A 130 -3.09 6.99 26.11
C TRP A 130 -3.23 7.49 27.57
N ARG A 131 -3.36 6.58 28.53
CA ARG A 131 -3.14 6.90 29.93
C ARG A 131 -1.94 6.16 30.47
#